data_537278d65a26ac7c8a3c29d3d7a2e394
#
_entry.id   537278d65a26ac7c8a3c29d3d7a2e394
#
_cell.length_a   1.000
_cell.length_b   1.000
_cell.length_c   1.000
_cell.angle_alpha   90.00
_cell.angle_beta   90.00
_cell.angle_gamma   90.00
#
_symmetry.space_group_name_H-M   'P 1'
#
loop_
_entity.id
_entity.type
_entity.pdbx_description
1 polymer ?
#
loop_
_entity_poly.entity_id
_entity_poly.type
_entity_poly.pdbx_seq_one_letter_code
_entity_poly.pdbx_strand_id
1 'polypeptide(L)'
;IYILCGRYEGVDQRVNELVVDEEISVGNFIVSGGEVPAMIISDSIIRKIPGILGSSKSNKNETFSIENDYSNKEPVYTKPRIFMGIEVPKILLSGDHSKIDEWKKNNRF
;
A
#
# COMPACT_ATOMS: atom_id res chain seq x y z
N ILE A 1 -4.30 21.14 3.84
CA ILE A 1 -2.93 20.59 3.96
C ILE A 1 -2.10 21.19 2.83
N TYR A 2 -0.92 21.69 3.16
CA TYR A 2 0.09 22.13 2.20
C TYR A 2 1.22 21.12 2.23
N ILE A 3 1.75 20.74 1.06
CA ILE A 3 2.90 19.84 0.95
C ILE A 3 4.02 20.60 0.27
N LEU A 4 5.12 20.80 0.99
CA LEU A 4 6.30 21.46 0.49
C LEU A 4 7.21 20.44 -0.21
N CYS A 5 7.44 20.64 -1.52
CA CYS A 5 8.27 19.78 -2.35
C CYS A 5 9.60 20.47 -2.66
N GLY A 6 10.70 19.96 -2.12
CA GLY A 6 12.04 20.43 -2.44
C GLY A 6 12.55 19.86 -3.76
N ARG A 7 13.45 20.59 -4.41
CA ARG A 7 14.21 20.16 -5.58
C ARG A 7 15.71 20.43 -5.39
N TYR A 8 16.54 19.80 -6.21
CA TYR A 8 18.00 19.89 -6.17
C TYR A 8 18.55 19.42 -4.81
N GLU A 9 19.16 20.30 -4.04
CA GLU A 9 19.73 20.02 -2.72
C GLU A 9 18.70 19.99 -1.58
N GLY A 10 17.41 20.12 -1.89
CA GLY A 10 16.33 20.11 -0.91
C GLY A 10 15.80 21.49 -0.57
N VAL A 11 15.41 21.69 0.68
CA VAL A 11 14.86 22.94 1.22
C VAL A 11 15.78 23.44 2.32
N ASP A 12 15.92 24.75 2.45
CA ASP A 12 16.70 25.37 3.54
C ASP A 12 16.18 24.88 4.91
N GLN A 13 17.08 24.39 5.75
CA GLN A 13 16.72 23.80 7.05
C GLN A 13 15.92 24.76 7.93
N ARG A 14 16.15 26.08 7.83
CA ARG A 14 15.40 27.08 8.57
C ARG A 14 13.92 27.14 8.18
N VAL A 15 13.57 26.76 6.96
CA VAL A 15 12.16 26.63 6.53
C VAL A 15 11.51 25.44 7.26
N ASN A 16 12.22 24.31 7.36
CA ASN A 16 11.73 23.16 8.12
C ASN A 16 11.51 23.53 9.59
N GLU A 17 12.43 24.25 10.20
CA GLU A 17 12.33 24.63 11.63
C GLU A 17 11.24 25.68 11.92
N LEU A 18 10.94 26.57 10.97
CA LEU A 18 10.05 27.72 11.21
C LEU A 18 8.64 27.52 10.68
N VAL A 19 8.44 26.71 9.66
CA VAL A 19 7.20 26.66 8.87
C VAL A 19 6.61 25.28 8.74
N VAL A 20 7.43 24.21 8.81
CA VAL A 20 6.99 22.84 8.59
C VAL A 20 6.53 22.22 9.89
N ASP A 21 5.30 21.70 9.90
CA ASP A 21 4.76 20.96 11.05
C ASP A 21 5.32 19.54 11.14
N GLU A 22 5.58 18.91 10.00
CA GLU A 22 6.04 17.52 9.93
C GLU A 22 6.86 17.27 8.67
N GLU A 23 8.00 16.60 8.81
CA GLU A 23 8.84 16.12 7.71
C GLU A 23 8.67 14.61 7.53
N ILE A 24 8.33 14.18 6.31
CA ILE A 24 8.02 12.78 6.02
C ILE A 24 8.99 12.23 4.97
N SER A 25 9.67 11.14 5.30
CA SER A 25 10.44 10.34 4.36
C SER A 25 9.61 9.19 3.81
N VAL A 26 9.65 8.98 2.50
CA VAL A 26 9.00 7.84 1.83
C VAL A 26 9.93 6.64 1.67
N GLY A 27 11.19 6.75 2.08
CA GLY A 27 12.17 5.65 2.06
C GLY A 27 13.61 6.10 1.86
N ASN A 28 14.53 5.15 1.99
CA ASN A 28 15.98 5.37 1.85
C ASN A 28 16.43 5.26 0.40
N PHE A 29 15.95 6.16 -0.45
CA PHE A 29 16.33 6.26 -1.86
C PHE A 29 16.23 7.71 -2.34
N ILE A 30 16.88 8.02 -3.46
CA ILE A 30 16.94 9.37 -4.01
C ILE A 30 15.94 9.49 -5.16
N VAL A 31 15.19 10.59 -5.18
CA VAL A 31 14.30 11.02 -6.27
C VAL A 31 14.68 12.42 -6.74
N SER A 32 14.26 12.80 -7.95
CA SER A 32 14.62 14.09 -8.55
C SER A 32 13.98 15.31 -7.87
N GLY A 33 12.94 15.11 -7.07
CA GLY A 33 12.23 16.17 -6.37
C GLY A 33 11.12 15.62 -5.49
N GLY A 34 10.54 16.45 -4.65
CA GLY A 34 9.52 16.07 -3.66
C GLY A 34 8.14 15.78 -4.24
N GLU A 35 7.89 16.03 -5.52
CA GLU A 35 6.56 15.90 -6.11
C GLU A 35 6.09 14.44 -6.18
N VAL A 36 6.98 13.51 -6.50
CA VAL A 36 6.65 12.08 -6.53
C VAL A 36 6.34 11.55 -5.12
N PRO A 37 7.16 11.80 -4.10
CA PRO A 37 6.79 11.54 -2.71
C PRO A 37 5.46 12.16 -2.29
N ALA A 38 5.21 13.42 -2.65
CA ALA A 38 3.95 14.10 -2.36
C ALA A 38 2.74 13.38 -2.99
N MET A 39 2.87 12.88 -4.21
CA MET A 39 1.83 12.08 -4.87
C MET A 39 1.58 10.77 -4.13
N ILE A 40 2.62 10.06 -3.71
CA ILE A 40 2.52 8.80 -2.94
C ILE A 40 1.77 9.05 -1.63
N ILE A 41 2.16 10.07 -0.88
CA ILE A 41 1.54 10.44 0.40
C ILE A 41 0.08 10.84 0.17
N SER A 42 -0.19 11.69 -0.82
CA SER A 42 -1.54 12.16 -1.14
C SER A 42 -2.47 11.01 -1.50
N ASP A 43 -2.05 10.10 -2.38
CA ASP A 43 -2.84 8.92 -2.76
C ASP A 43 -3.13 8.03 -1.55
N SER A 44 -2.12 7.78 -0.72
CA SER A 44 -2.25 6.96 0.49
C SER A 44 -3.26 7.53 1.48
N ILE A 45 -3.29 8.86 1.65
CA ILE A 45 -4.22 9.56 2.55
C ILE A 45 -5.63 9.60 1.94
N ILE A 46 -5.73 10.01 0.68
CA ILE A 46 -7.02 10.19 -0.02
C ILE A 46 -7.82 8.90 -0.03
N ARG A 47 -7.18 7.77 -0.24
CA ARG A 47 -7.82 6.44 -0.19
C ARG A 47 -8.48 6.11 1.15
N LYS A 48 -8.05 6.74 2.25
CA LYS A 48 -8.63 6.54 3.59
C LYS A 48 -9.86 7.40 3.84
N ILE A 49 -10.12 8.39 3.00
CA ILE A 49 -11.29 9.26 3.15
C ILE A 49 -12.55 8.49 2.73
N PRO A 50 -13.59 8.43 3.59
CA PRO A 50 -14.83 7.75 3.26
C PRO A 50 -15.47 8.33 1.98
N GLY A 51 -15.91 7.46 1.08
CA GLY A 51 -16.60 7.83 -0.16
C GLY A 51 -15.70 8.16 -1.35
N ILE A 52 -14.39 8.24 -1.18
CA ILE A 52 -13.45 8.46 -2.29
C ILE A 52 -13.32 7.20 -3.17
N LEU A 53 -13.19 6.03 -2.56
CA LEU A 53 -13.19 4.77 -3.29
C LEU A 53 -14.62 4.31 -3.57
N GLY A 54 -14.83 3.72 -4.74
CA GLY A 54 -16.16 3.32 -5.23
C GLY A 54 -16.90 2.29 -4.35
N SER A 55 -16.22 1.70 -3.37
CA SER A 55 -16.84 0.81 -2.38
C SER A 55 -16.24 1.08 -1.01
N SER A 56 -17.11 1.28 -0.01
CA SER A 56 -16.69 1.42 1.40
C SER A 56 -16.00 0.18 1.97
N LYS A 57 -16.10 -0.96 1.27
CA LYS A 57 -15.44 -2.21 1.64
C LYS A 57 -14.06 -2.37 1.01
N SER A 58 -13.67 -1.50 0.07
CA SER A 58 -12.41 -1.63 -0.68
C SER A 58 -11.17 -1.53 0.21
N ASN A 59 -11.26 -0.76 1.30
CA ASN A 59 -10.15 -0.58 2.25
C ASN A 59 -10.09 -1.66 3.35
N LYS A 60 -11.09 -2.55 3.42
CA LYS A 60 -11.06 -3.65 4.37
C LYS A 60 -10.17 -4.77 3.85
N ASN A 61 -9.40 -5.36 4.73
CA ASN A 61 -8.46 -6.45 4.39
C ASN A 61 -7.38 -6.05 3.36
N GLU A 62 -7.00 -4.79 3.29
CA GLU A 62 -5.83 -4.38 2.52
C GLU A 62 -4.53 -4.74 3.26
N THR A 63 -3.43 -4.79 2.51
CA THR A 63 -2.08 -4.84 3.08
C THR A 63 -1.92 -3.73 4.13
N PHE A 64 -1.32 -4.05 5.27
CA PHE A 64 -1.14 -3.15 6.40
C PHE A 64 -2.44 -2.60 7.03
N SER A 65 -3.61 -3.20 6.76
CA SER A 65 -4.82 -2.87 7.49
C SER A 65 -4.82 -3.48 8.90
N ILE A 66 -5.64 -2.91 9.80
CA ILE A 66 -5.83 -3.43 11.16
C ILE A 66 -6.36 -4.87 11.12
N GLU A 67 -7.28 -5.16 10.20
CA GLU A 67 -7.86 -6.49 10.02
C GLU A 67 -6.83 -7.54 9.60
N ASN A 68 -5.71 -7.11 9.05
CA ASN A 68 -4.58 -7.96 8.67
C ASN A 68 -3.39 -7.86 9.64
N ASP A 69 -3.59 -7.35 10.86
CA ASP A 69 -2.52 -7.15 11.86
C ASP A 69 -1.31 -6.39 11.28
N TYR A 70 -1.58 -5.40 10.42
CA TYR A 70 -0.56 -4.62 9.68
C TYR A 70 0.41 -5.46 8.84
N SER A 71 0.06 -6.70 8.52
CA SER A 71 0.87 -7.59 7.68
C SER A 71 0.59 -7.41 6.19
N ASN A 72 1.49 -7.94 5.38
CA ASN A 72 1.25 -8.09 3.95
C ASN A 72 0.08 -9.05 3.69
N LYS A 73 -0.54 -8.90 2.52
CA LYS A 73 -1.52 -9.86 2.02
C LYS A 73 -0.85 -11.14 1.52
N GLU A 74 -1.67 -12.17 1.44
CA GLU A 74 -1.35 -13.41 0.76
C GLU A 74 -1.15 -13.20 -0.75
N PRO A 75 -0.44 -14.11 -1.44
CA PRO A 75 -0.28 -14.08 -2.89
C PRO A 75 -1.63 -14.13 -3.61
N VAL A 76 -1.78 -13.31 -4.64
CA VAL A 76 -2.99 -13.24 -5.47
C VAL A 76 -2.77 -14.01 -6.75
N TYR A 77 -3.75 -14.82 -7.14
CA TYR A 77 -3.75 -15.58 -8.39
C TYR A 77 -4.92 -15.15 -9.28
N THR A 78 -4.66 -15.08 -10.58
CA THR A 78 -5.65 -14.72 -11.60
C THR A 78 -5.76 -15.84 -12.64
N LYS A 79 -6.68 -15.71 -13.58
CA LYS A 79 -6.75 -16.60 -14.76
C LYS A 79 -5.57 -16.34 -15.71
N PRO A 80 -5.12 -17.38 -16.41
CA PRO A 80 -5.58 -18.78 -16.43
C PRO A 80 -5.12 -19.59 -15.22
N ARG A 81 -5.75 -20.77 -15.00
CA ARG A 81 -5.39 -21.69 -13.90
C ARG A 81 -3.94 -22.18 -13.97
N ILE A 82 -3.43 -22.38 -15.18
CA ILE A 82 -2.04 -22.77 -15.44
C ILE A 82 -1.43 -21.72 -16.36
N PHE A 83 -0.32 -21.15 -15.95
CA PHE A 83 0.43 -20.20 -16.76
C PHE A 83 1.91 -20.61 -16.80
N MET A 84 2.43 -20.87 -18.00
CA MET A 84 3.82 -21.29 -18.24
C MET A 84 4.25 -22.49 -17.37
N GLY A 85 3.36 -23.46 -17.15
CA GLY A 85 3.62 -24.64 -16.34
C GLY A 85 3.42 -24.45 -14.82
N ILE A 86 3.15 -23.25 -14.36
CA ILE A 86 2.87 -22.95 -12.95
C ILE A 86 1.36 -22.96 -12.72
N GLU A 87 0.90 -23.77 -11.78
CA GLU A 87 -0.51 -23.93 -11.45
C GLU A 87 -0.91 -23.10 -10.22
N VAL A 88 -2.13 -22.53 -10.24
CA VAL A 88 -2.75 -21.95 -9.05
C VAL A 88 -2.88 -23.03 -7.97
N PRO A 89 -2.53 -22.77 -6.69
CA PRO A 89 -2.68 -23.73 -5.61
C PRO A 89 -4.08 -24.37 -5.59
N LYS A 90 -4.15 -25.69 -5.61
CA LYS A 90 -5.42 -26.45 -5.70
C LYS A 90 -6.40 -26.09 -4.59
N ILE A 91 -5.88 -25.76 -3.41
CA ILE A 91 -6.69 -25.34 -2.27
C ILE A 91 -7.56 -24.11 -2.57
N LEU A 92 -7.04 -23.15 -3.33
CA LEU A 92 -7.77 -21.92 -3.71
C LEU A 92 -8.90 -22.20 -4.70
N LEU A 93 -8.90 -23.36 -5.33
CA LEU A 93 -9.90 -23.82 -6.30
C LEU A 93 -10.89 -24.82 -5.69
N SER A 94 -10.72 -25.20 -4.42
CA SER A 94 -11.49 -26.27 -3.77
C SER A 94 -12.92 -25.85 -3.42
N GLY A 95 -13.20 -24.55 -3.25
CA GLY A 95 -14.47 -24.05 -2.72
C GLY A 95 -14.63 -24.20 -1.20
N ASP A 96 -13.65 -24.80 -0.51
CA ASP A 96 -13.64 -24.94 0.95
C ASP A 96 -13.10 -23.64 1.57
N HIS A 97 -14.02 -22.74 1.92
CA HIS A 97 -13.67 -21.41 2.43
C HIS A 97 -12.82 -21.47 3.70
N SER A 98 -13.05 -22.44 4.59
CA SER A 98 -12.29 -22.57 5.82
C SER A 98 -10.81 -22.87 5.55
N LYS A 99 -10.55 -23.83 4.67
CA LYS A 99 -9.18 -24.19 4.28
C LYS A 99 -8.51 -23.11 3.43
N ILE A 100 -9.29 -22.38 2.61
CA ILE A 100 -8.79 -21.24 1.84
C ILE A 100 -8.34 -20.14 2.79
N ASP A 101 -9.13 -19.81 3.82
CA ASP A 101 -8.79 -18.77 4.79
C ASP A 101 -7.58 -19.15 5.66
N GLU A 102 -7.46 -20.42 6.02
CA GLU A 102 -6.27 -20.95 6.69
C GLU A 102 -5.03 -20.83 5.81
N TRP A 103 -5.14 -21.24 4.55
CA TRP A 103 -4.05 -21.11 3.58
C TRP A 103 -3.62 -19.65 3.40
N LYS A 104 -4.56 -18.73 3.28
CA LYS A 104 -4.28 -17.29 3.18
C LYS A 104 -3.49 -16.77 4.37
N LYS A 105 -3.91 -17.11 5.59
CA LYS A 105 -3.20 -16.72 6.81
C LYS A 105 -1.77 -17.23 6.84
N ASN A 106 -1.55 -18.48 6.42
CA ASN A 106 -0.24 -19.14 6.45
C ASN A 106 0.70 -18.69 5.32
N ASN A 107 0.19 -17.99 4.30
CA ASN A 107 0.97 -17.53 3.15
C ASN A 107 1.05 -16.00 3.05
N ARG A 108 0.82 -15.28 4.12
CA ARG A 108 1.10 -13.84 4.21
C ARG A 108 2.61 -13.60 4.28
N PHE A 109 3.07 -12.51 3.67
CA PHE A 109 4.49 -12.12 3.64
C PHE A 109 4.86 -11.26 4.83
#